data_9a5c4e07d6ae11361efbf298df4fbc2c
#
_entry.id   9a5c4e07d6ae11361efbf298df4fbc2c
#
_cell.length_a   1.000
_cell.length_b   1.000
_cell.length_c   1.000
_cell.angle_alpha   90.00
_cell.angle_beta   90.00
_cell.angle_gamma   90.00
#
_symmetry.space_group_name_H-M   'P 1'
#
loop_
_entity.id
_entity.type
_entity.pdbx_description
1 polymer ?
#
loop_
_entity_poly.entity_id
_entity_poly.type
_entity_poly.pdbx_seq_one_letter_code
_entity_poly.pdbx_strand_id
1 'polypeptide(L)'
;MFTFLKEVTNIFFSFIYGNLTIKEFEEWVYSYEYLESSIGSDNYNALIDFDYWFYGTEDELEELIRSLYKKSAYEFGKEYVMWILNGMLEGSFDLVLGCSKLAYLRSFEKEFDYIPILFVGYDSLIEDAEYHYRDDFIEKNKIIRNYSKSIIELSKKFLGELYL
;
A
#
# COMPACT_ATOMS: atom_id res chain seq x y z
N MET A 1 0.24 -16.63 2.66
CA MET A 1 1.68 -16.91 2.95
C MET A 1 2.51 -16.12 1.96
N PHE A 2 3.36 -15.22 2.44
CA PHE A 2 4.18 -14.38 1.58
C PHE A 2 5.14 -15.22 0.72
N THR A 3 5.36 -14.80 -0.52
CA THR A 3 6.27 -15.48 -1.45
C THR A 3 7.74 -15.31 -1.02
N PHE A 4 8.08 -14.17 -0.44
CA PHE A 4 9.42 -13.81 -0.01
C PHE A 4 9.51 -13.66 1.51
N LEU A 5 10.72 -13.43 2.03
CA LEU A 5 10.91 -13.05 3.43
C LEU A 5 10.06 -11.81 3.76
N LYS A 6 9.54 -11.76 4.97
CA LYS A 6 8.67 -10.65 5.42
C LYS A 6 9.33 -9.28 5.23
N GLU A 7 10.64 -9.18 5.44
CA GLU A 7 11.40 -7.94 5.27
C GLU A 7 11.40 -7.48 3.81
N VAL A 8 11.66 -8.39 2.87
CA VAL A 8 11.63 -8.10 1.43
C VAL A 8 10.23 -7.68 0.99
N THR A 9 9.21 -8.41 1.43
CA THR A 9 7.81 -8.08 1.16
C THR A 9 7.44 -6.69 1.70
N ASN A 10 7.89 -6.35 2.90
CA ASN A 10 7.64 -5.03 3.49
C ASN A 10 8.25 -3.90 2.66
N ILE A 11 9.47 -4.06 2.16
CA ILE A 11 10.12 -3.03 1.32
C ILE A 11 9.41 -2.90 -0.02
N PHE A 12 9.07 -4.01 -0.68
CA PHE A 12 8.33 -3.99 -1.94
C PHE A 12 6.98 -3.29 -1.78
N PHE A 13 6.21 -3.65 -0.77
CA PHE A 13 4.92 -3.00 -0.50
C PHE A 13 5.05 -1.55 -0.06
N SER A 14 6.10 -1.21 0.70
CA SER A 14 6.39 0.18 1.08
C SER A 14 6.69 1.06 -0.14
N PHE A 15 7.40 0.54 -1.13
CA PHE A 15 7.63 1.24 -2.39
C PHE A 15 6.32 1.46 -3.16
N ILE A 16 5.53 0.40 -3.38
CA ILE A 16 4.22 0.48 -4.07
C ILE A 16 3.23 1.40 -3.33
N TYR A 17 3.31 1.44 -2.01
CA TYR A 17 2.48 2.34 -1.18
C TYR A 17 2.89 3.81 -1.32
N GLY A 18 4.14 4.08 -1.70
CA GLY A 18 4.72 5.42 -1.79
C GLY A 18 5.45 5.89 -0.53
N ASN A 19 5.78 4.97 0.39
CA ASN A 19 6.58 5.27 1.59
C ASN A 19 8.09 5.30 1.32
N LEU A 20 8.52 4.78 0.17
CA LEU A 20 9.92 4.79 -0.28
C LEU A 20 10.00 5.47 -1.63
N THR A 21 10.97 6.34 -1.79
CA THR A 21 11.36 6.88 -3.10
C THR A 21 12.09 5.80 -3.90
N ILE A 22 12.13 5.95 -5.23
CA ILE A 22 12.87 5.05 -6.12
C ILE A 22 14.35 4.97 -5.73
N LYS A 23 14.94 6.08 -5.28
CA LYS A 23 16.33 6.14 -4.82
C LYS A 23 16.57 5.33 -3.54
N GLU A 24 15.68 5.46 -2.55
CA GLU A 24 15.77 4.68 -1.31
C GLU A 24 15.59 3.19 -1.58
N PHE A 25 14.71 2.84 -2.52
CA PHE A 25 14.52 1.47 -2.96
C PHE A 25 15.79 0.92 -3.65
N GLU A 26 16.39 1.69 -4.57
CA GLU A 26 17.66 1.35 -5.22
C GLU A 26 18.78 1.12 -4.21
N GLU A 27 18.98 2.06 -3.27
CA GLU A 27 19.98 1.96 -2.20
C GLU A 27 19.78 0.67 -1.38
N TRP A 28 18.53 0.31 -1.09
CA TRP A 28 18.21 -0.94 -0.40
C TRP A 28 18.54 -2.16 -1.26
N VAL A 29 18.19 -2.19 -2.55
CA VAL A 29 18.50 -3.30 -3.46
C VAL A 29 20.01 -3.60 -3.48
N TYR A 30 20.84 -2.57 -3.53
CA TYR A 30 22.31 -2.73 -3.55
C TYR A 30 22.92 -3.04 -2.18
N SER A 31 22.25 -2.74 -1.08
CA SER A 31 22.79 -2.90 0.28
C SER A 31 22.31 -4.14 1.01
N TYR A 32 21.16 -4.73 0.62
CA TYR A 32 20.57 -5.84 1.35
C TYR A 32 21.21 -7.18 0.98
N GLU A 33 22.11 -7.64 1.84
CA GLU A 33 22.95 -8.84 1.65
C GLU A 33 22.18 -10.13 1.32
N TYR A 34 20.95 -10.25 1.84
CA TYR A 34 20.14 -11.47 1.68
C TYR A 34 19.13 -11.40 0.53
N LEU A 35 19.13 -10.34 -0.29
CA LEU A 35 18.13 -10.15 -1.33
C LEU A 35 18.14 -11.29 -2.35
N GLU A 36 19.31 -11.59 -2.93
CA GLU A 36 19.45 -12.65 -3.93
C GLU A 36 18.97 -14.01 -3.41
N SER A 37 19.38 -14.38 -2.19
CA SER A 37 18.95 -15.64 -1.58
C SER A 37 17.46 -15.69 -1.28
N SER A 38 16.82 -14.54 -1.08
CA SER A 38 15.38 -14.42 -0.76
C SER A 38 14.50 -14.50 -1.99
N ILE A 39 14.92 -13.90 -3.11
CA ILE A 39 14.08 -13.77 -4.32
C ILE A 39 14.58 -14.65 -5.49
N GLY A 40 15.79 -15.19 -5.40
CA GLY A 40 16.45 -15.96 -6.45
C GLY A 40 17.23 -15.09 -7.43
N SER A 41 18.29 -15.68 -8.04
CA SER A 41 19.25 -14.94 -8.88
C SER A 41 18.61 -14.25 -10.08
N ASP A 42 17.63 -14.88 -10.75
CA ASP A 42 16.98 -14.27 -11.92
C ASP A 42 16.22 -12.99 -11.54
N ASN A 43 15.45 -13.03 -10.44
CA ASN A 43 14.71 -11.90 -9.93
C ASN A 43 15.67 -10.80 -9.40
N TYR A 44 16.75 -11.21 -8.74
CA TYR A 44 17.78 -10.30 -8.25
C TYR A 44 18.43 -9.55 -9.41
N ASN A 45 18.83 -10.27 -10.46
CA ASN A 45 19.42 -9.64 -11.65
C ASN A 45 18.43 -8.66 -12.31
N ALA A 46 17.15 -8.99 -12.38
CA ALA A 46 16.15 -8.08 -12.94
C ALA A 46 16.04 -6.76 -12.14
N LEU A 47 16.24 -6.80 -10.81
CA LEU A 47 16.28 -5.59 -9.99
C LEU A 47 17.61 -4.83 -10.13
N ILE A 48 18.75 -5.53 -10.22
CA ILE A 48 20.08 -4.90 -10.39
C ILE A 48 20.21 -4.22 -11.74
N ASP A 49 19.66 -4.82 -12.80
CA ASP A 49 19.71 -4.31 -14.18
C ASP A 49 18.64 -3.24 -14.46
N PHE A 50 17.75 -2.95 -13.51
CA PHE A 50 16.70 -1.94 -13.67
C PHE A 50 17.29 -0.54 -13.74
N ASP A 51 16.79 0.30 -14.68
CA ASP A 51 17.25 1.69 -14.84
C ASP A 51 16.50 2.64 -13.89
N TYR A 52 17.02 2.78 -12.67
CA TYR A 52 16.46 3.66 -11.62
C TYR A 52 16.59 5.15 -11.90
N TRP A 53 17.36 5.56 -12.91
CA TRP A 53 17.70 6.95 -13.19
C TRP A 53 16.80 7.59 -14.23
N PHE A 54 15.99 6.81 -14.90
CA PHE A 54 15.08 7.35 -15.92
C PHE A 54 13.85 7.96 -15.27
N TYR A 55 13.45 9.14 -15.72
CA TYR A 55 12.27 9.83 -15.19
C TYR A 55 10.99 9.05 -15.51
N GLY A 56 10.16 8.80 -14.48
CA GLY A 56 8.86 8.14 -14.65
C GLY A 56 8.91 6.63 -14.68
N THR A 57 9.98 6.02 -14.13
CA THR A 57 10.14 4.54 -14.05
C THR A 57 9.50 3.91 -12.82
N GLU A 58 8.82 4.69 -11.97
CA GLU A 58 8.15 4.18 -10.77
C GLU A 58 7.09 3.13 -11.11
N ASP A 59 6.26 3.38 -12.13
CA ASP A 59 5.22 2.45 -12.58
C ASP A 59 5.83 1.16 -13.15
N GLU A 60 6.93 1.29 -13.92
CA GLU A 60 7.64 0.14 -14.49
C GLU A 60 8.30 -0.71 -13.39
N LEU A 61 8.84 -0.06 -12.34
CA LEU A 61 9.40 -0.76 -11.19
C LEU A 61 8.30 -1.46 -10.37
N GLU A 62 7.14 -0.84 -10.21
CA GLU A 62 5.99 -1.47 -9.58
C GLU A 62 5.54 -2.72 -10.36
N GLU A 63 5.43 -2.63 -11.68
CA GLU A 63 5.11 -3.78 -12.54
C GLU A 63 6.16 -4.89 -12.43
N LEU A 64 7.45 -4.54 -12.43
CA LEU A 64 8.53 -5.49 -12.19
C LEU A 64 8.34 -6.19 -10.85
N ILE A 65 8.19 -5.45 -9.74
CA ILE A 65 7.96 -6.00 -8.41
C ILE A 65 6.77 -6.96 -8.40
N ARG A 66 5.63 -6.57 -8.96
CA ARG A 66 4.44 -7.43 -9.08
C ARG A 66 4.75 -8.74 -9.81
N SER A 67 5.55 -8.68 -10.87
CA SER A 67 5.93 -9.86 -11.65
C SER A 67 6.81 -10.86 -10.89
N LEU A 68 7.62 -10.40 -9.93
CA LEU A 68 8.50 -11.25 -9.12
C LEU A 68 7.70 -12.20 -8.21
N TYR A 69 6.49 -11.84 -7.83
CA TYR A 69 5.69 -12.63 -6.90
C TYR A 69 5.19 -13.96 -7.45
N LYS A 70 5.21 -14.19 -8.75
CA LYS A 70 4.70 -15.43 -9.39
C LYS A 70 3.32 -15.84 -8.89
N LYS A 71 2.49 -14.87 -8.53
CA LYS A 71 1.12 -15.03 -8.04
C LYS A 71 0.14 -14.42 -9.03
N SER A 72 -1.12 -14.80 -8.92
CA SER A 72 -2.19 -14.06 -9.60
C SER A 72 -2.27 -12.63 -9.08
N ALA A 73 -2.74 -11.70 -9.91
CA ALA A 73 -2.96 -10.31 -9.49
C ALA A 73 -3.86 -10.22 -8.24
N TYR A 74 -4.88 -11.10 -8.15
CA TYR A 74 -5.78 -11.17 -6.99
C TYR A 74 -5.04 -11.57 -5.70
N GLU A 75 -4.19 -12.59 -5.74
CA GLU A 75 -3.45 -13.06 -4.55
C GLU A 75 -2.43 -12.02 -4.08
N PHE A 76 -1.71 -11.41 -5.01
CA PHE A 76 -0.82 -10.28 -4.72
C PHE A 76 -1.60 -9.13 -4.11
N GLY A 77 -2.70 -8.71 -4.76
CA GLY A 77 -3.55 -7.63 -4.30
C GLY A 77 -4.13 -7.88 -2.91
N LYS A 78 -4.58 -9.12 -2.63
CA LYS A 78 -5.08 -9.52 -1.30
C LYS A 78 -4.01 -9.34 -0.22
N GLU A 79 -2.78 -9.80 -0.46
CA GLU A 79 -1.68 -9.63 0.50
C GLU A 79 -1.30 -8.17 0.70
N TYR A 80 -1.29 -7.39 -0.37
CA TYR A 80 -0.99 -5.96 -0.30
C TYR A 80 -2.06 -5.20 0.50
N VAL A 81 -3.34 -5.47 0.25
CA VAL A 81 -4.45 -4.88 1.02
C VAL A 81 -4.38 -5.28 2.49
N MET A 82 -4.09 -6.55 2.81
CA MET A 82 -3.91 -7.00 4.20
C MET A 82 -2.74 -6.29 4.87
N TRP A 83 -1.66 -6.04 4.14
CA TRP A 83 -0.51 -5.28 4.65
C TRP A 83 -0.88 -3.83 4.98
N ILE A 84 -1.65 -3.15 4.11
CA ILE A 84 -2.16 -1.78 4.38
C ILE A 84 -3.06 -1.78 5.62
N LEU A 85 -4.03 -2.69 5.69
CA LEU A 85 -4.97 -2.78 6.81
C LEU A 85 -4.25 -3.03 8.14
N ASN A 86 -3.28 -3.93 8.17
CA ASN A 86 -2.47 -4.18 9.37
C ASN A 86 -1.68 -2.94 9.77
N GLY A 87 -1.02 -2.25 8.83
CA GLY A 87 -0.30 -1.02 9.10
C GLY A 87 -1.19 0.09 9.68
N MET A 88 -2.42 0.25 9.17
CA MET A 88 -3.42 1.18 9.71
C MET A 88 -3.83 0.80 11.15
N LEU A 89 -4.08 -0.48 11.42
CA LEU A 89 -4.54 -0.95 12.73
C LEU A 89 -3.46 -0.96 13.79
N GLU A 90 -2.20 -1.17 13.40
CA GLU A 90 -1.02 -1.14 14.28
C GLU A 90 -0.50 0.29 14.50
N GLY A 91 -0.99 1.26 13.72
CA GLY A 91 -0.57 2.66 13.80
C GLY A 91 0.79 2.95 13.14
N SER A 92 1.32 2.03 12.34
CA SER A 92 2.52 2.25 11.51
C SER A 92 2.23 3.06 10.24
N PHE A 93 0.96 3.11 9.82
CA PHE A 93 0.49 3.97 8.74
C PHE A 93 -0.53 4.98 9.26
N ASP A 94 -0.52 6.17 8.66
CA ASP A 94 -1.59 7.13 8.88
C ASP A 94 -2.92 6.55 8.40
N LEU A 95 -3.95 6.66 9.25
CA LEU A 95 -5.23 6.03 9.01
C LEU A 95 -5.98 6.66 7.83
N VAL A 96 -5.85 7.99 7.64
CA VAL A 96 -6.50 8.73 6.56
C VAL A 96 -5.83 8.37 5.23
N LEU A 97 -4.50 8.40 5.18
CA LEU A 97 -3.74 8.02 3.99
C LEU A 97 -3.98 6.56 3.61
N GLY A 98 -4.06 5.64 4.58
CA GLY A 98 -4.38 4.24 4.32
C GLY A 98 -5.79 4.06 3.75
N CYS A 99 -6.77 4.81 4.28
CA CYS A 99 -8.13 4.84 3.75
C CYS A 99 -8.16 5.35 2.31
N SER A 100 -7.47 6.44 2.02
CA SER A 100 -7.35 7.03 0.68
C SER A 100 -6.70 6.05 -0.30
N LYS A 101 -5.64 5.35 0.10
CA LYS A 101 -5.01 4.32 -0.76
C LYS A 101 -5.97 3.17 -1.07
N LEU A 102 -6.73 2.66 -0.09
CA LEU A 102 -7.73 1.62 -0.32
C LEU A 102 -8.88 2.11 -1.22
N ALA A 103 -9.31 3.36 -1.05
CA ALA A 103 -10.31 3.99 -1.90
C ALA A 103 -9.83 4.12 -3.34
N TYR A 104 -8.58 4.53 -3.55
CA TYR A 104 -7.95 4.61 -4.86
C TYR A 104 -7.91 3.24 -5.55
N LEU A 105 -7.36 2.22 -4.89
CA LEU A 105 -7.29 0.86 -5.42
C LEU A 105 -8.68 0.36 -5.84
N ARG A 106 -9.68 0.54 -4.99
CA ARG A 106 -11.07 0.15 -5.28
C ARG A 106 -11.67 0.88 -6.48
N SER A 107 -11.32 2.14 -6.68
CA SER A 107 -11.92 2.99 -7.72
C SER A 107 -11.29 2.83 -9.10
N PHE A 108 -10.00 2.51 -9.16
CA PHE A 108 -9.23 2.57 -10.40
C PHE A 108 -8.66 1.22 -10.86
N GLU A 109 -8.57 0.21 -9.99
CA GLU A 109 -8.00 -1.09 -10.32
C GLU A 109 -9.05 -2.20 -10.13
N LYS A 110 -9.48 -2.85 -11.22
CA LYS A 110 -10.54 -3.88 -11.21
C LYS A 110 -10.25 -5.08 -10.30
N GLU A 111 -9.00 -5.44 -10.16
CA GLU A 111 -8.56 -6.54 -9.31
C GLU A 111 -8.85 -6.30 -7.82
N PHE A 112 -9.11 -5.05 -7.43
CA PHE A 112 -9.45 -4.64 -6.05
C PHE A 112 -10.95 -4.40 -5.83
N ASP A 113 -11.82 -4.86 -6.73
CA ASP A 113 -13.28 -4.73 -6.61
C ASP A 113 -13.86 -5.35 -5.33
N TYR A 114 -13.12 -6.23 -4.67
CA TYR A 114 -13.49 -6.83 -3.38
C TYR A 114 -13.29 -5.90 -2.18
N ILE A 115 -12.54 -4.78 -2.31
CA ILE A 115 -12.39 -3.79 -1.24
C ILE A 115 -13.77 -3.14 -0.98
N PRO A 116 -14.21 -3.02 0.29
CA PRO A 116 -15.49 -2.38 0.60
C PRO A 116 -15.60 -0.95 0.07
N ILE A 117 -16.68 -0.66 -0.65
CA ILE A 117 -16.95 0.67 -1.21
C ILE A 117 -17.03 1.78 -0.13
N LEU A 118 -17.23 1.41 1.12
CA LEU A 118 -17.26 2.35 2.25
C LEU A 118 -15.93 3.09 2.44
N PHE A 119 -14.78 2.52 2.05
CA PHE A 119 -13.51 3.25 2.07
C PHE A 119 -13.56 4.46 1.13
N VAL A 120 -14.14 4.32 -0.06
CA VAL A 120 -14.35 5.43 -1.00
C VAL A 120 -15.26 6.49 -0.39
N GLY A 121 -16.33 6.07 0.29
CA GLY A 121 -17.22 7.00 0.99
C GLY A 121 -16.53 7.78 2.10
N TYR A 122 -15.70 7.13 2.93
CA TYR A 122 -14.97 7.83 3.99
C TYR A 122 -13.87 8.76 3.44
N ASP A 123 -13.17 8.36 2.40
CA ASP A 123 -12.19 9.19 1.72
C ASP A 123 -12.82 10.49 1.22
N SER A 124 -13.93 10.40 0.48
CA SER A 124 -14.68 11.57 -0.01
C SER A 124 -15.17 12.48 1.13
N LEU A 125 -15.66 11.91 2.23
CA LEU A 125 -16.12 12.70 3.39
C LEU A 125 -14.96 13.41 4.10
N ILE A 126 -13.77 12.83 4.13
CA ILE A 126 -12.58 13.47 4.68
C ILE A 126 -12.11 14.60 3.77
N GLU A 127 -12.05 14.37 2.46
CA GLU A 127 -11.71 15.41 1.47
C GLU A 127 -12.68 16.59 1.55
N ASP A 128 -13.98 16.33 1.65
CA ASP A 128 -15.00 17.37 1.85
C ASP A 128 -14.77 18.15 3.15
N ALA A 129 -14.43 17.48 4.24
CA ALA A 129 -14.12 18.14 5.51
C ALA A 129 -12.87 19.00 5.41
N GLU A 130 -11.83 18.54 4.73
CA GLU A 130 -10.61 19.30 4.49
C GLU A 130 -10.86 20.54 3.63
N TYR A 131 -11.73 20.44 2.64
CA TYR A 131 -12.09 21.55 1.77
C TYR A 131 -12.98 22.59 2.48
N HIS A 132 -14.06 22.15 3.11
CA HIS A 132 -15.07 23.06 3.72
C HIS A 132 -14.60 23.68 5.03
N TYR A 133 -13.78 22.99 5.81
CA TYR A 133 -13.28 23.44 7.12
C TYR A 133 -11.77 23.74 7.08
N ARG A 134 -11.28 24.16 5.91
CA ARG A 134 -9.85 24.46 5.72
C ARG A 134 -9.30 25.46 6.74
N ASP A 135 -10.09 26.47 7.07
CA ASP A 135 -9.74 27.55 7.99
C ASP A 135 -10.25 27.29 9.43
N ASP A 136 -11.07 26.23 9.65
CA ASP A 136 -11.55 25.79 10.97
C ASP A 136 -10.90 24.45 11.35
N PHE A 137 -9.68 24.55 11.88
CA PHE A 137 -8.89 23.38 12.29
C PHE A 137 -9.56 22.53 13.38
N ILE A 138 -10.36 23.15 14.26
CA ILE A 138 -11.02 22.43 15.36
C ILE A 138 -12.15 21.55 14.83
N GLU A 139 -13.05 22.12 14.01
CA GLU A 139 -14.18 21.37 13.47
C GLU A 139 -13.70 20.31 12.46
N LYS A 140 -12.74 20.64 11.61
CA LYS A 140 -12.10 19.68 10.71
C LYS A 140 -11.57 18.45 11.47
N ASN A 141 -10.76 18.65 12.49
CA ASN A 141 -10.17 17.53 13.25
C ASN A 141 -11.21 16.71 14.00
N LYS A 142 -12.29 17.34 14.47
CA LYS A 142 -13.39 16.64 15.12
C LYS A 142 -14.10 15.70 14.14
N ILE A 143 -14.35 16.15 12.92
CA ILE A 143 -14.98 15.37 11.84
C ILE A 143 -14.08 14.20 11.45
N ILE A 144 -12.80 14.46 11.16
CA ILE A 144 -11.82 13.42 10.79
C ILE A 144 -11.71 12.38 11.92
N ARG A 145 -11.67 12.80 13.19
CA ARG A 145 -11.61 11.88 14.33
C ARG A 145 -12.85 10.99 14.46
N ASN A 146 -14.02 11.49 14.09
CA ASN A 146 -15.25 10.69 14.08
C ASN A 146 -15.19 9.63 12.98
N TYR A 147 -14.77 9.98 11.77
CA TYR A 147 -14.60 9.00 10.68
C TYR A 147 -13.48 8.00 10.97
N SER A 148 -12.40 8.41 11.62
CA SER A 148 -11.30 7.51 12.01
C SER A 148 -11.77 6.29 12.80
N LYS A 149 -12.73 6.46 13.71
CA LYS A 149 -13.33 5.33 14.46
C LYS A 149 -14.02 4.33 13.54
N SER A 150 -14.83 4.85 12.61
CA SER A 150 -15.57 4.02 11.65
C SER A 150 -14.63 3.32 10.66
N ILE A 151 -13.56 3.99 10.24
CA ILE A 151 -12.51 3.39 9.39
C ILE A 151 -11.80 2.25 10.12
N ILE A 152 -11.46 2.42 11.40
CA ILE A 152 -10.85 1.35 12.22
C ILE A 152 -11.77 0.13 12.32
N GLU A 153 -13.06 0.34 12.60
CA GLU A 153 -14.04 -0.75 12.70
C GLU A 153 -14.21 -1.48 11.36
N LEU A 154 -14.33 -0.73 10.26
CA LEU A 154 -14.40 -1.28 8.92
C LEU A 154 -13.14 -2.07 8.57
N SER A 155 -11.96 -1.53 8.87
CA SER A 155 -10.67 -2.18 8.62
C SER A 155 -10.54 -3.50 9.37
N LYS A 156 -10.92 -3.56 10.65
CA LYS A 156 -10.93 -4.80 11.44
C LYS A 156 -11.86 -5.86 10.86
N LYS A 157 -13.08 -5.45 10.51
CA LYS A 157 -14.07 -6.35 9.92
C LYS A 157 -13.56 -6.92 8.59
N PHE A 158 -13.10 -6.04 7.70
CA PHE A 158 -12.65 -6.43 6.39
C PHE A 158 -11.39 -7.30 6.43
N LEU A 159 -10.42 -6.98 7.30
CA LEU A 159 -9.25 -7.82 7.51
C LEU A 159 -9.66 -9.23 7.97
N GLY A 160 -10.64 -9.34 8.87
CA GLY A 160 -11.18 -10.64 9.29
C GLY A 160 -11.80 -11.44 8.14
N GLU A 161 -12.49 -10.78 7.20
CA GLU A 161 -13.06 -11.41 6.00
C GLU A 161 -11.96 -11.92 5.04
N LEU A 162 -10.84 -11.21 4.95
CA LEU A 162 -9.71 -11.60 4.09
C LEU A 162 -8.93 -12.82 4.62
N TYR A 163 -9.02 -13.14 5.91
CA TYR A 163 -8.39 -14.34 6.48
C TYR A 163 -9.22 -15.62 6.28
N LEU A 164 -10.47 -15.52 5.83
CA LEU A 164 -11.35 -16.66 5.56
C LEU A 164 -11.16 -17.19 4.14
#